data_88657b4f9826e5b334ad93947fbededa
#
_entry.id   88657b4f9826e5b334ad93947fbededa
#
_cell.length_a   1.000
_cell.length_b   1.000
_cell.length_c   1.000
_cell.angle_alpha   90.00
_cell.angle_beta   90.00
_cell.angle_gamma   90.00
#
_symmetry.space_group_name_H-M   'P 1'
#
loop_
_entity.id
_entity.type
_entity.pdbx_description
1 polymer ?
#
loop_
_entity_poly.entity_id
_entity_poly.type
_entity_poly.pdbx_seq_one_letter_code
_entity_poly.pdbx_strand_id
1 'polypeptide(L)'
;ARLESENRAAGNQFHYLSVHENWPVYENTSVRYFGDGAETLEAMKADLEKAEKFIFMEYFIVADNSAFQEIREILVRKARQGVEVRLMYDDIGSLGFVNLRFARGLSEDGIRCRVFNPAVPVVNLFLNHRDHRKTTVIDGKVGYIGGYNLSDEYFGRARPYGVWKDTGLRLEGEAVRSLTASFFELWNVTTKEDEDFARYLNICHKVTSEGFVQPFNDNPLSEERTAENVYLNLIAQAEKTLYITTPYLIITDEMSRALRLAAKRGVDVR
;
A
#
# COMPACT_ATOMS: atom_id res chain seq x y z
N ALA A 1 -3.16 25.32 8.05
CA ALA A 1 -2.53 26.57 8.52
C ALA A 1 -0.99 26.50 8.50
N ARG A 2 -0.34 25.63 9.32
CA ARG A 2 1.14 25.56 9.37
C ARG A 2 1.75 25.15 8.02
N LEU A 3 1.31 24.05 7.44
CA LEU A 3 1.79 23.55 6.15
C LEU A 3 1.60 24.58 5.02
N GLU A 4 0.47 25.25 4.96
CA GLU A 4 0.19 26.29 3.97
C GLU A 4 1.12 27.51 4.11
N SER A 5 1.54 27.84 5.34
CA SER A 5 2.52 28.91 5.56
C SER A 5 3.93 28.52 5.17
N GLU A 6 4.30 27.24 5.30
CA GLU A 6 5.62 26.72 4.93
C GLU A 6 5.73 26.46 3.42
N ASN A 7 4.69 25.87 2.83
CA ASN A 7 4.63 25.58 1.38
C ASN A 7 3.16 25.55 0.91
N ARG A 8 2.74 26.66 0.27
CA ARG A 8 1.36 26.81 -0.21
C ARG A 8 0.95 25.74 -1.21
N ALA A 9 1.84 25.34 -2.10
CA ALA A 9 1.54 24.36 -3.13
C ALA A 9 1.30 22.96 -2.52
N ALA A 10 2.17 22.54 -1.60
CA ALA A 10 1.94 21.33 -0.82
C ALA A 10 0.68 21.46 0.03
N GLY A 11 0.46 22.61 0.69
CA GLY A 11 -0.74 22.88 1.49
C GLY A 11 -2.04 22.66 0.71
N ASN A 12 -2.11 23.14 -0.52
CA ASN A 12 -3.28 22.93 -1.39
C ASN A 12 -3.52 21.46 -1.71
N GLN A 13 -2.45 20.68 -1.96
CA GLN A 13 -2.55 19.24 -2.19
C GLN A 13 -3.10 18.50 -0.96
N PHE A 14 -2.57 18.80 0.21
CA PHE A 14 -3.04 18.21 1.47
C PHE A 14 -4.47 18.63 1.81
N HIS A 15 -4.84 19.88 1.51
CA HIS A 15 -6.20 20.37 1.68
C HIS A 15 -7.20 19.59 0.82
N TYR A 16 -6.88 19.39 -0.47
CA TYR A 16 -7.71 18.60 -1.39
C TYR A 16 -8.02 17.22 -0.81
N LEU A 17 -7.00 16.46 -0.43
CA LEU A 17 -7.17 15.13 0.13
C LEU A 17 -7.91 15.12 1.48
N SER A 18 -7.73 16.16 2.31
CA SER A 18 -8.38 16.22 3.62
C SER A 18 -9.85 16.56 3.54
N VAL A 19 -10.23 17.50 2.65
CA VAL A 19 -11.59 18.07 2.61
C VAL A 19 -12.49 17.29 1.67
N HIS A 20 -11.96 16.84 0.54
CA HIS A 20 -12.77 16.17 -0.47
C HIS A 20 -12.74 14.63 -0.34
N GLU A 21 -11.61 14.08 0.14
CA GLU A 21 -11.41 12.65 0.24
C GLU A 21 -11.35 12.12 1.68
N ASN A 22 -11.47 12.99 2.67
CA ASN A 22 -11.44 12.67 4.10
C ASN A 22 -10.16 11.96 4.58
N TRP A 23 -9.02 12.14 3.86
CA TRP A 23 -7.75 11.62 4.30
C TRP A 23 -7.03 12.61 5.22
N PRO A 24 -6.83 12.27 6.52
CA PRO A 24 -6.22 13.20 7.46
C PRO A 24 -4.72 13.38 7.21
N VAL A 25 -4.23 14.57 7.56
CA VAL A 25 -2.80 14.89 7.58
C VAL A 25 -2.23 14.60 8.95
N TYR A 26 -1.05 13.99 8.99
CA TYR A 26 -0.36 13.63 10.22
C TYR A 26 1.00 14.31 10.31
N GLU A 27 1.43 14.66 11.52
CA GLU A 27 2.78 15.11 11.84
C GLU A 27 3.58 13.94 12.44
N ASN A 28 3.47 13.60 13.60
CA ASN A 28 4.19 12.61 14.42
C ASN A 28 4.42 11.24 13.76
N THR A 29 5.01 11.23 12.57
CA THR A 29 5.24 10.04 11.77
C THR A 29 6.59 10.10 11.08
N SER A 30 7.46 9.18 11.39
CA SER A 30 8.72 9.02 10.65
C SER A 30 8.51 8.20 9.38
N VAL A 31 9.23 8.55 8.33
CA VAL A 31 9.19 7.87 7.04
C VAL A 31 10.61 7.44 6.66
N ARG A 32 10.80 6.14 6.38
CA ARG A 32 12.03 5.61 5.81
C ARG A 32 11.77 5.11 4.40
N TYR A 33 12.54 5.62 3.45
CA TYR A 33 12.53 5.15 2.06
C TYR A 33 13.52 4.00 1.87
N PHE A 34 13.12 2.99 1.13
CA PHE A 34 13.96 1.89 0.66
C PHE A 34 14.04 1.94 -0.86
N GLY A 35 15.23 2.02 -1.39
CA GLY A 35 15.49 1.94 -2.83
C GLY A 35 15.73 0.52 -3.34
N ASP A 36 15.53 -0.49 -2.47
CA ASP A 36 15.77 -1.90 -2.77
C ASP A 36 14.75 -2.79 -2.04
N GLY A 37 14.18 -3.75 -2.76
CA GLY A 37 13.18 -4.65 -2.20
C GLY A 37 13.75 -5.61 -1.16
N ALA A 38 14.99 -6.09 -1.32
CA ALA A 38 15.61 -7.00 -0.37
C ALA A 38 15.81 -6.31 1.00
N GLU A 39 16.26 -5.04 1.00
CA GLU A 39 16.37 -4.27 2.24
C GLU A 39 15.00 -4.06 2.90
N THR A 40 13.97 -3.82 2.07
CA THR A 40 12.58 -3.68 2.57
C THR A 40 12.10 -4.96 3.24
N LEU A 41 12.35 -6.12 2.62
CA LEU A 41 11.96 -7.43 3.17
C LEU A 41 12.59 -7.69 4.53
N GLU A 42 13.90 -7.46 4.67
CA GLU A 42 14.61 -7.68 5.94
C GLU A 42 14.09 -6.74 7.04
N ALA A 43 13.86 -5.47 6.72
CA ALA A 43 13.28 -4.51 7.66
C ALA A 43 11.85 -4.93 8.08
N MET A 44 11.03 -5.35 7.13
CA MET A 44 9.66 -5.80 7.38
C MET A 44 9.64 -7.05 8.26
N LYS A 45 10.49 -8.06 7.99
CA LYS A 45 10.61 -9.25 8.84
C LYS A 45 10.99 -8.87 10.27
N ALA A 46 11.96 -7.97 10.44
CA ALA A 46 12.39 -7.52 11.75
C ALA A 46 11.28 -6.80 12.54
N ASP A 47 10.39 -6.08 11.88
CA ASP A 47 9.24 -5.44 12.54
C ASP A 47 8.08 -6.43 12.78
N LEU A 48 7.83 -7.38 11.86
CA LEU A 48 6.87 -8.47 12.08
C LEU A 48 7.19 -9.29 13.33
N GLU A 49 8.48 -9.54 13.60
CA GLU A 49 8.93 -10.23 14.83
C GLU A 49 8.57 -9.48 16.12
N LYS A 50 8.42 -8.16 16.05
CA LYS A 50 8.08 -7.32 17.21
C LYS A 50 6.57 -7.18 17.43
N ALA A 51 5.74 -7.69 16.52
CA ALA A 51 4.29 -7.59 16.64
C ALA A 51 3.77 -8.20 17.93
N GLU A 52 2.88 -7.49 18.62
CA GLU A 52 2.30 -7.87 19.92
C GLU A 52 0.78 -8.05 19.87
N LYS A 53 0.09 -7.34 18.95
CA LYS A 53 -1.37 -7.28 18.91
C LYS A 53 -1.94 -7.79 17.61
N PHE A 54 -1.50 -7.21 16.48
CA PHE A 54 -2.03 -7.60 15.18
C PHE A 54 -1.06 -7.31 14.03
N ILE A 55 -1.19 -8.11 12.96
CA ILE A 55 -0.53 -7.94 11.67
C ILE A 55 -1.59 -8.02 10.58
N PHE A 56 -1.70 -6.98 9.75
CA PHE A 56 -2.58 -6.95 8.60
C PHE A 56 -1.76 -6.77 7.33
N MET A 57 -1.97 -7.65 6.36
CA MET A 57 -1.24 -7.66 5.10
C MET A 57 -2.21 -7.70 3.93
N GLU A 58 -2.00 -6.84 2.95
CA GLU A 58 -2.83 -6.69 1.75
C GLU A 58 -1.91 -6.59 0.53
N TYR A 59 -2.01 -7.55 -0.39
CA TYR A 59 -1.11 -7.63 -1.54
C TYR A 59 -1.84 -8.07 -2.81
N PHE A 60 -1.42 -7.51 -3.96
CA PHE A 60 -1.95 -7.94 -5.24
C PHE A 60 -1.45 -9.35 -5.60
N ILE A 61 -0.13 -9.59 -5.46
CA ILE A 61 0.46 -10.91 -5.70
C ILE A 61 1.01 -11.46 -4.38
N VAL A 62 0.60 -12.69 -4.09
CA VAL A 62 1.26 -13.55 -3.11
C VAL A 62 1.68 -14.83 -3.83
N ALA A 63 2.97 -15.13 -3.78
CA ALA A 63 3.51 -16.35 -4.38
C ALA A 63 4.07 -17.27 -3.29
N ASP A 64 3.73 -18.55 -3.36
CA ASP A 64 4.21 -19.56 -2.41
C ASP A 64 5.67 -19.94 -2.71
N ASN A 65 6.56 -18.97 -2.56
CA ASN A 65 8.00 -19.08 -2.83
C ASN A 65 8.85 -18.62 -1.63
N SER A 66 10.18 -18.58 -1.79
CA SER A 66 11.11 -18.44 -0.67
C SER A 66 10.90 -17.17 0.14
N ALA A 67 10.63 -16.02 -0.50
CA ALA A 67 10.42 -14.76 0.20
C ALA A 67 9.15 -14.79 1.08
N PHE A 68 8.05 -15.31 0.52
CA PHE A 68 6.82 -15.42 1.28
C PHE A 68 6.91 -16.49 2.37
N GLN A 69 7.61 -17.59 2.16
CA GLN A 69 7.77 -18.63 3.18
C GLN A 69 8.46 -18.10 4.45
N GLU A 70 9.49 -17.26 4.33
CA GLU A 70 10.11 -16.62 5.49
C GLU A 70 9.14 -15.72 6.25
N ILE A 71 8.32 -14.95 5.53
CA ILE A 71 7.25 -14.13 6.14
C ILE A 71 6.22 -15.05 6.82
N ARG A 72 5.74 -16.10 6.12
CA ARG A 72 4.77 -17.05 6.64
C ARG A 72 5.22 -17.70 7.94
N GLU A 73 6.48 -18.12 8.05
CA GLU A 73 7.04 -18.68 9.28
C GLU A 73 6.91 -17.72 10.47
N ILE A 74 7.15 -16.41 10.23
CA ILE A 74 6.96 -15.38 11.25
C ILE A 74 5.47 -15.24 11.59
N LEU A 75 4.61 -15.13 10.59
CA LEU A 75 3.17 -14.96 10.78
C LEU A 75 2.56 -16.12 11.57
N VAL A 76 2.91 -17.37 11.24
CA VAL A 76 2.47 -18.58 11.95
C VAL A 76 2.92 -18.56 13.40
N ARG A 77 4.19 -18.23 13.65
CA ARG A 77 4.71 -18.13 15.00
C ARG A 77 3.98 -17.05 15.81
N LYS A 78 3.71 -15.89 15.22
CA LYS A 78 2.97 -14.79 15.84
C LYS A 78 1.51 -15.16 16.11
N ALA A 79 0.84 -15.80 15.18
CA ALA A 79 -0.53 -16.30 15.37
C ALA A 79 -0.60 -17.29 16.56
N ARG A 80 0.36 -18.20 16.68
CA ARG A 80 0.45 -19.13 17.82
C ARG A 80 0.71 -18.43 19.16
N GLN A 81 1.31 -17.23 19.14
CA GLN A 81 1.51 -16.38 20.32
C GLN A 81 0.29 -15.53 20.66
N GLY A 82 -0.81 -15.64 19.89
CA GLY A 82 -2.05 -14.89 20.11
C GLY A 82 -2.12 -13.54 19.39
N VAL A 83 -1.14 -13.22 18.53
CA VAL A 83 -1.22 -12.06 17.65
C VAL A 83 -2.27 -12.30 16.58
N GLU A 84 -3.16 -11.35 16.36
CA GLU A 84 -4.17 -11.44 15.30
C GLU A 84 -3.52 -11.21 13.94
N VAL A 85 -3.50 -12.24 13.08
CA VAL A 85 -2.90 -12.14 11.73
C VAL A 85 -3.97 -12.23 10.66
N ARG A 86 -4.00 -11.23 9.77
CA ARG A 86 -4.87 -11.20 8.59
C ARG A 86 -4.03 -11.00 7.33
N LEU A 87 -4.33 -11.80 6.32
CA LEU A 87 -3.76 -11.68 4.99
C LEU A 87 -4.88 -11.60 3.95
N MET A 88 -4.83 -10.60 3.10
CA MET A 88 -5.70 -10.49 1.93
C MET A 88 -4.85 -10.42 0.66
N TYR A 89 -5.27 -11.13 -0.39
CA TYR A 89 -4.62 -11.05 -1.69
C TYR A 89 -5.64 -11.06 -2.83
N ASP A 90 -5.25 -10.47 -3.97
CA ASP A 90 -6.09 -10.48 -5.17
C ASP A 90 -5.99 -11.84 -5.90
N ASP A 91 -7.15 -12.39 -6.29
CA ASP A 91 -7.21 -13.70 -6.93
C ASP A 91 -6.53 -13.73 -8.30
N ILE A 92 -6.80 -12.74 -9.15
CA ILE A 92 -6.19 -12.68 -10.48
C ILE A 92 -4.70 -12.34 -10.38
N GLY A 93 -4.33 -11.42 -9.48
CA GLY A 93 -2.93 -11.09 -9.24
C GLY A 93 -2.10 -12.29 -8.81
N SER A 94 -2.68 -13.17 -8.00
CA SER A 94 -2.02 -14.36 -7.47
C SER A 94 -2.28 -15.64 -8.28
N LEU A 95 -3.00 -15.52 -9.41
CA LEU A 95 -3.32 -16.66 -10.27
C LEU A 95 -2.06 -17.35 -10.78
N GLY A 96 -1.98 -18.66 -10.59
CA GLY A 96 -0.81 -19.46 -10.97
C GLY A 96 0.31 -19.50 -9.93
N PHE A 97 0.30 -18.63 -8.92
CA PHE A 97 1.27 -18.63 -7.82
C PHE A 97 0.74 -19.34 -6.58
N VAL A 98 -0.57 -19.24 -6.32
CA VAL A 98 -1.26 -19.91 -5.21
C VAL A 98 -2.58 -20.52 -5.67
N ASN A 99 -3.20 -21.34 -4.82
CA ASN A 99 -4.46 -22.00 -5.09
C ASN A 99 -5.37 -22.01 -3.83
N LEU A 100 -6.58 -22.54 -3.96
CA LEU A 100 -7.53 -22.60 -2.84
C LEU A 100 -7.00 -23.37 -1.61
N ARG A 101 -6.07 -24.31 -1.78
CA ARG A 101 -5.44 -25.01 -0.65
C ARG A 101 -4.49 -24.10 0.12
N PHE A 102 -3.87 -23.15 -0.55
CA PHE A 102 -2.97 -22.17 0.06
C PHE A 102 -3.73 -21.33 1.12
N ALA A 103 -4.86 -20.71 0.75
CA ALA A 103 -5.66 -19.93 1.69
C ALA A 103 -6.18 -20.77 2.87
N ARG A 104 -6.57 -22.03 2.59
CA ARG A 104 -7.00 -22.97 3.65
C ARG A 104 -5.83 -23.31 4.58
N GLY A 105 -4.64 -23.61 4.05
CA GLY A 105 -3.46 -23.90 4.86
C GLY A 105 -3.06 -22.74 5.77
N LEU A 106 -3.15 -21.50 5.29
CA LEU A 106 -2.95 -20.32 6.13
C LEU A 106 -3.99 -20.23 7.25
N SER A 107 -5.26 -20.56 6.98
CA SER A 107 -6.31 -20.56 7.99
C SER A 107 -6.10 -21.66 9.05
N GLU A 108 -5.61 -22.83 8.65
CA GLU A 108 -5.22 -23.91 9.56
C GLU A 108 -4.04 -23.52 10.44
N ASP A 109 -3.15 -22.68 9.94
CA ASP A 109 -2.03 -22.09 10.68
C ASP A 109 -2.43 -20.93 11.62
N GLY A 110 -3.73 -20.58 11.68
CA GLY A 110 -4.27 -19.51 12.53
C GLY A 110 -4.23 -18.11 11.89
N ILE A 111 -3.92 -18.01 10.61
CA ILE A 111 -3.92 -16.76 9.85
C ILE A 111 -5.28 -16.59 9.16
N ARG A 112 -6.01 -15.51 9.45
CA ARG A 112 -7.25 -15.20 8.73
C ARG A 112 -6.92 -14.77 7.31
N CYS A 113 -7.10 -15.68 6.35
CA CYS A 113 -6.79 -15.41 4.95
C CYS A 113 -8.07 -15.14 4.15
N ARG A 114 -8.04 -14.11 3.29
CA ARG A 114 -9.14 -13.77 2.37
C ARG A 114 -8.61 -13.53 0.96
N VAL A 115 -9.42 -13.96 0.00
CA VAL A 115 -9.15 -13.75 -1.42
C VAL A 115 -10.06 -12.62 -1.90
N PHE A 116 -9.46 -11.54 -2.41
CA PHE A 116 -10.21 -10.43 -2.97
C PHE A 116 -10.68 -10.77 -4.38
N ASN A 117 -11.96 -10.51 -4.65
CA ASN A 117 -12.65 -10.67 -5.93
C ASN A 117 -12.29 -11.97 -6.68
N PRO A 118 -12.69 -13.15 -6.13
CA PRO A 118 -12.41 -14.44 -6.73
C PRO A 118 -12.91 -14.53 -8.17
N ALA A 119 -12.06 -15.02 -9.08
CA ALA A 119 -12.41 -15.23 -10.47
C ALA A 119 -13.32 -16.47 -10.60
N VAL A 120 -14.62 -16.23 -10.60
CA VAL A 120 -15.61 -17.28 -10.87
C VAL A 120 -15.84 -17.38 -12.39
N PRO A 121 -15.81 -18.58 -13.01
CA PRO A 121 -15.91 -18.76 -14.47
C PRO A 121 -17.33 -18.52 -15.02
N VAL A 122 -18.05 -17.51 -14.58
CA VAL A 122 -19.32 -17.08 -15.17
C VAL A 122 -19.40 -15.57 -15.00
N VAL A 123 -19.51 -14.86 -16.13
CA VAL A 123 -19.71 -13.40 -16.28
C VAL A 123 -19.59 -12.60 -14.98
N ASN A 124 -18.37 -12.29 -14.58
CA ASN A 124 -18.14 -11.37 -13.48
C ASN A 124 -17.99 -9.95 -14.08
N LEU A 125 -19.03 -9.14 -13.95
CA LEU A 125 -19.04 -7.74 -14.39
C LEU A 125 -17.98 -6.88 -13.68
N PHE A 126 -17.44 -7.36 -12.56
CA PHE A 126 -16.41 -6.70 -11.74
C PHE A 126 -15.01 -7.28 -11.91
N LEU A 127 -14.75 -8.03 -12.98
CA LEU A 127 -13.47 -8.70 -13.21
C LEU A 127 -12.27 -7.72 -13.23
N ASN A 128 -12.52 -6.47 -13.64
CA ASN A 128 -11.53 -5.41 -13.70
C ASN A 128 -11.31 -4.66 -12.38
N HIS A 129 -12.16 -4.88 -11.37
CA HIS A 129 -11.97 -4.29 -10.05
C HIS A 129 -10.95 -5.13 -9.28
N ARG A 130 -9.67 -4.75 -9.38
CA ARG A 130 -8.56 -5.45 -8.75
C ARG A 130 -7.98 -4.63 -7.61
N ASP A 131 -7.53 -5.34 -6.58
CA ASP A 131 -6.79 -4.72 -5.49
C ASP A 131 -5.30 -4.74 -5.81
N HIS A 132 -4.77 -3.59 -6.24
CA HIS A 132 -3.35 -3.47 -6.58
C HIS A 132 -2.50 -2.91 -5.43
N ARG A 133 -3.05 -2.77 -4.23
CA ARG A 133 -2.33 -2.29 -3.04
C ARG A 133 -1.31 -3.30 -2.54
N LYS A 134 -0.25 -2.83 -1.91
CA LYS A 134 0.77 -3.61 -1.23
C LYS A 134 1.05 -2.93 0.09
N THR A 135 0.38 -3.41 1.12
CA THR A 135 0.37 -2.78 2.44
C THR A 135 0.58 -3.82 3.53
N THR A 136 1.41 -3.49 4.50
CA THR A 136 1.53 -4.24 5.75
C THR A 136 1.37 -3.28 6.91
N VAL A 137 0.52 -3.63 7.88
CA VAL A 137 0.29 -2.88 9.12
C VAL A 137 0.62 -3.75 10.30
N ILE A 138 1.41 -3.24 11.23
CA ILE A 138 1.86 -3.94 12.44
C ILE A 138 1.47 -3.12 13.66
N ASP A 139 0.60 -3.66 14.49
CA ASP A 139 0.10 -3.07 15.74
C ASP A 139 -0.49 -1.66 15.63
N GLY A 140 -0.79 -1.17 14.39
CA GLY A 140 -1.16 0.21 14.14
C GLY A 140 -0.05 1.24 14.42
N LYS A 141 1.18 0.78 14.62
CA LYS A 141 2.36 1.57 14.95
C LYS A 141 3.32 1.70 13.76
N VAL A 142 3.50 0.61 13.02
CA VAL A 142 4.38 0.53 11.85
C VAL A 142 3.57 0.11 10.64
N GLY A 143 3.84 0.74 9.51
CA GLY A 143 3.23 0.40 8.23
C GLY A 143 4.26 0.36 7.10
N TYR A 144 4.05 -0.53 6.15
CA TYR A 144 4.83 -0.65 4.91
C TYR A 144 3.93 -0.47 3.72
N ILE A 145 4.36 0.33 2.75
CA ILE A 145 3.74 0.47 1.43
C ILE A 145 4.83 0.48 0.35
N GLY A 146 4.52 0.00 -0.83
CA GLY A 146 5.50 0.01 -1.92
C GLY A 146 4.98 -0.58 -3.22
N GLY A 147 5.87 -0.75 -4.19
CA GLY A 147 5.59 -1.41 -5.45
C GLY A 147 5.71 -2.93 -5.38
N TYR A 148 6.45 -3.45 -4.41
CA TYR A 148 6.77 -4.86 -4.25
C TYR A 148 5.56 -5.70 -3.84
N ASN A 149 5.41 -6.87 -4.48
CA ASN A 149 4.51 -7.92 -4.04
C ASN A 149 5.28 -8.97 -3.19
N LEU A 150 4.55 -9.94 -2.63
CA LEU A 150 5.16 -11.03 -1.86
C LEU A 150 5.58 -12.17 -2.79
N SER A 151 6.65 -11.92 -3.55
CA SER A 151 7.23 -12.89 -4.48
C SER A 151 8.73 -12.63 -4.67
N ASP A 152 9.50 -13.67 -4.94
CA ASP A 152 10.96 -13.70 -5.00
C ASP A 152 11.58 -12.65 -5.92
N GLU A 153 10.95 -12.35 -7.05
CA GLU A 153 11.44 -11.39 -8.03
C GLU A 153 11.50 -9.96 -7.49
N TYR A 154 10.58 -9.56 -6.62
CA TYR A 154 10.55 -8.22 -6.02
C TYR A 154 11.66 -8.02 -4.98
N PHE A 155 12.20 -9.11 -4.46
CA PHE A 155 13.23 -9.11 -3.41
C PHE A 155 14.59 -9.58 -3.93
N GLY A 156 14.77 -9.61 -5.25
CA GLY A 156 16.04 -9.95 -5.90
C GLY A 156 16.44 -11.43 -5.82
N ARG A 157 15.57 -12.32 -5.35
CA ARG A 157 15.82 -13.76 -5.21
C ARG A 157 15.61 -14.55 -6.49
N ALA A 158 14.76 -14.06 -7.38
CA ALA A 158 14.57 -14.57 -8.73
C ALA A 158 14.72 -13.43 -9.74
N ARG A 159 15.13 -13.73 -10.97
CA ARG A 159 15.39 -12.73 -12.01
C ARG A 159 14.82 -13.17 -13.35
N PRO A 160 13.51 -13.45 -13.45
CA PRO A 160 12.91 -13.97 -14.68
C PRO A 160 13.02 -12.98 -15.86
N TYR A 161 13.12 -11.68 -15.55
CA TYR A 161 13.18 -10.60 -16.54
C TYR A 161 14.37 -9.65 -16.30
N GLY A 162 15.43 -10.12 -15.62
CA GLY A 162 16.57 -9.30 -15.23
C GLY A 162 16.49 -8.78 -13.80
N VAL A 163 17.23 -7.73 -13.48
CA VAL A 163 17.21 -7.13 -12.14
C VAL A 163 15.99 -6.24 -12.00
N TRP A 164 15.12 -6.56 -11.06
CA TRP A 164 14.02 -5.70 -10.68
C TRP A 164 14.45 -4.74 -9.59
N LYS A 165 14.19 -3.46 -9.82
CA LYS A 165 14.34 -2.43 -8.82
C LYS A 165 12.95 -2.02 -8.35
N ASP A 166 12.62 -2.40 -7.13
CA ASP A 166 11.41 -1.96 -6.48
C ASP A 166 11.72 -1.05 -5.29
N THR A 167 10.74 -0.29 -4.86
CA THR A 167 10.89 0.69 -3.80
C THR A 167 9.81 0.52 -2.75
N GLY A 168 10.13 0.91 -1.52
CA GLY A 168 9.20 0.85 -0.41
C GLY A 168 9.35 2.01 0.55
N LEU A 169 8.30 2.24 1.30
CA LEU A 169 8.26 3.16 2.42
C LEU A 169 7.89 2.41 3.69
N ARG A 170 8.61 2.68 4.76
CA ARG A 170 8.24 2.31 6.13
C ARG A 170 7.77 3.57 6.85
N LEU A 171 6.57 3.53 7.36
CA LEU A 171 6.01 4.57 8.20
C LEU A 171 6.02 4.07 9.66
N GLU A 172 6.33 4.97 10.59
CA GLU A 172 6.19 4.69 12.01
C GLU A 172 5.56 5.92 12.69
N GLY A 173 4.39 5.75 13.29
CA GLY A 173 3.67 6.82 13.94
C GLY A 173 2.20 6.94 13.53
N GLU A 174 1.63 8.13 13.72
CA GLU A 174 0.19 8.37 13.63
C GLU A 174 -0.40 8.10 12.23
N ALA A 175 0.35 8.29 11.15
CA ALA A 175 -0.14 8.09 9.78
C ALA A 175 -0.45 6.61 9.44
N VAL A 176 0.05 5.65 10.23
CA VAL A 176 -0.29 4.22 10.08
C VAL A 176 -1.78 3.98 10.29
N ARG A 177 -2.47 4.89 10.97
CA ARG A 177 -3.93 4.87 11.11
C ARG A 177 -4.66 4.88 9.76
N SER A 178 -4.22 5.69 8.79
CA SER A 178 -4.81 5.70 7.45
C SER A 178 -4.57 4.39 6.70
N LEU A 179 -3.39 3.78 6.84
CA LEU A 179 -3.13 2.47 6.25
C LEU A 179 -4.02 1.39 6.86
N THR A 180 -4.26 1.47 8.17
CA THR A 180 -5.17 0.55 8.87
C THR A 180 -6.61 0.71 8.38
N ALA A 181 -7.09 1.95 8.23
CA ALA A 181 -8.42 2.22 7.69
C ALA A 181 -8.56 1.69 6.26
N SER A 182 -7.57 1.97 5.41
CA SER A 182 -7.51 1.48 4.02
C SER A 182 -7.60 -0.04 3.92
N PHE A 183 -6.91 -0.78 4.80
CA PHE A 183 -7.02 -2.24 4.86
C PHE A 183 -8.47 -2.68 5.16
N PHE A 184 -9.12 -2.05 6.15
CA PHE A 184 -10.47 -2.44 6.54
C PHE A 184 -11.54 -2.08 5.50
N GLU A 185 -11.35 -1.04 4.70
CA GLU A 185 -12.24 -0.73 3.59
C GLU A 185 -12.44 -1.94 2.67
N LEU A 186 -11.35 -2.60 2.25
CA LEU A 186 -11.46 -3.79 1.40
C LEU A 186 -11.71 -5.08 2.20
N TRP A 187 -11.17 -5.19 3.40
CA TRP A 187 -11.44 -6.35 4.23
C TRP A 187 -12.94 -6.54 4.47
N ASN A 188 -13.67 -5.46 4.78
CA ASN A 188 -15.10 -5.50 5.01
C ASN A 188 -15.90 -5.78 3.72
N VAL A 189 -15.46 -5.31 2.57
CA VAL A 189 -16.09 -5.63 1.26
C VAL A 189 -16.06 -7.13 0.97
N THR A 190 -15.05 -7.85 1.45
CA THR A 190 -14.93 -9.30 1.24
C THR A 190 -15.83 -10.14 2.16
N THR A 191 -16.57 -9.51 3.06
CA THR A 191 -17.47 -10.19 4.03
C THR A 191 -18.89 -9.66 3.92
N LYS A 192 -19.83 -10.47 4.44
CA LYS A 192 -21.22 -10.02 4.67
C LYS A 192 -21.39 -9.28 6.00
N GLU A 193 -20.34 -9.24 6.81
CA GLU A 193 -20.32 -8.60 8.12
C GLU A 193 -19.45 -7.35 8.04
N ASP A 194 -19.99 -6.22 8.43
CA ASP A 194 -19.28 -4.96 8.58
C ASP A 194 -18.65 -4.96 9.98
N GLU A 195 -17.37 -5.30 10.05
CA GLU A 195 -16.63 -5.34 11.30
C GLU A 195 -16.30 -3.92 11.78
N ASP A 196 -16.69 -3.58 13.00
CA ASP A 196 -16.22 -2.35 13.65
C ASP A 196 -14.72 -2.42 13.89
N PHE A 197 -13.99 -1.62 13.12
CA PHE A 197 -12.53 -1.55 13.18
C PHE A 197 -12.00 -0.37 14.02
N ALA A 198 -12.86 0.38 14.71
CA ALA A 198 -12.47 1.53 15.52
C ALA A 198 -11.37 1.17 16.55
N ARG A 199 -11.40 -0.04 17.10
CA ARG A 199 -10.40 -0.53 18.06
C ARG A 199 -8.97 -0.56 17.49
N TYR A 200 -8.81 -0.75 16.18
CA TYR A 200 -7.51 -0.78 15.51
C TYR A 200 -7.03 0.63 15.12
N LEU A 201 -7.95 1.59 15.03
CA LEU A 201 -7.63 2.99 14.73
C LEU A 201 -7.26 3.80 15.97
N ASN A 202 -7.66 3.35 17.16
CA ASN A 202 -7.43 4.07 18.43
C ASN A 202 -6.04 3.77 19.03
N ILE A 203 -5.04 3.53 18.20
CA ILE A 203 -3.65 3.32 18.61
C ILE A 203 -2.95 4.68 18.58
N CYS A 204 -2.54 5.14 19.77
CA CYS A 204 -1.72 6.36 19.88
C CYS A 204 -0.24 5.96 19.90
N HIS A 205 0.43 6.13 18.77
CA HIS A 205 1.88 5.94 18.65
C HIS A 205 2.46 7.16 17.94
N LYS A 206 3.20 7.98 18.69
CA LYS A 206 3.80 9.21 18.19
C LYS A 206 5.31 9.07 18.10
N VAL A 207 5.84 9.43 16.96
CA VAL A 207 7.29 9.48 16.73
C VAL A 207 7.65 10.92 16.40
N THR A 208 8.61 11.47 17.12
CA THR A 208 9.11 12.82 16.81
C THR A 208 9.76 12.81 15.43
N SER A 209 9.18 13.57 14.52
CA SER A 209 9.67 13.71 13.15
C SER A 209 9.31 15.08 12.62
N GLU A 210 10.01 15.52 11.59
CA GLU A 210 9.68 16.74 10.85
C GLU A 210 8.82 16.42 9.63
N GLY A 211 8.00 17.40 9.23
CA GLY A 211 7.17 17.30 8.04
C GLY A 211 5.79 16.70 8.28
N PHE A 212 5.11 16.43 7.18
CA PHE A 212 3.72 15.98 7.14
C PHE A 212 3.59 14.73 6.29
N VAL A 213 2.73 13.82 6.71
CA VAL A 213 2.45 12.56 6.01
C VAL A 213 0.95 12.43 5.83
N GLN A 214 0.51 12.10 4.62
CA GLN A 214 -0.89 11.90 4.29
C GLN A 214 -1.04 10.67 3.39
N PRO A 215 -1.12 9.47 3.96
CA PRO A 215 -1.46 8.28 3.18
C PRO A 215 -2.91 8.39 2.69
N PHE A 216 -3.12 8.04 1.44
CA PHE A 216 -4.44 7.96 0.82
C PHE A 216 -4.50 6.74 -0.10
N ASN A 217 -5.69 6.33 -0.47
CA ASN A 217 -5.90 5.34 -1.51
C ASN A 217 -6.86 5.88 -2.57
N ASP A 218 -6.90 5.20 -3.71
CA ASP A 218 -7.91 5.38 -4.74
C ASP A 218 -8.95 4.26 -4.61
N ASN A 219 -10.21 4.61 -4.88
CA ASN A 219 -11.32 3.67 -4.78
C ASN A 219 -12.08 3.65 -6.13
N PRO A 220 -12.18 2.49 -6.81
CA PRO A 220 -12.87 2.38 -8.09
C PRO A 220 -14.39 2.66 -8.01
N LEU A 221 -14.94 2.75 -6.81
CA LEU A 221 -16.34 3.10 -6.56
C LEU A 221 -16.55 4.61 -6.33
N SER A 222 -15.46 5.39 -6.19
CA SER A 222 -15.52 6.85 -6.12
C SER A 222 -15.67 7.43 -7.52
N GLU A 223 -16.48 8.48 -7.66
CA GLU A 223 -16.54 9.27 -8.89
C GLU A 223 -15.29 10.15 -9.05
N GLU A 224 -14.61 10.43 -7.95
CA GLU A 224 -13.40 11.23 -7.92
C GLU A 224 -12.18 10.38 -8.31
N ARG A 225 -11.37 10.90 -9.22
CA ARG A 225 -10.10 10.29 -9.65
C ARG A 225 -8.95 10.81 -8.79
N THR A 226 -8.96 10.44 -7.53
CA THR A 226 -8.09 11.02 -6.49
C THR A 226 -6.61 10.92 -6.85
N ALA A 227 -6.12 9.73 -7.22
CA ALA A 227 -4.72 9.54 -7.57
C ALA A 227 -4.33 10.33 -8.83
N GLU A 228 -5.17 10.37 -9.86
CA GLU A 228 -4.92 11.15 -11.07
C GLU A 228 -4.82 12.64 -10.76
N ASN A 229 -5.74 13.16 -9.95
CA ASN A 229 -5.75 14.56 -9.53
C ASN A 229 -4.50 14.93 -8.72
N VAL A 230 -4.02 14.03 -7.84
CA VAL A 230 -2.74 14.20 -7.13
C VAL A 230 -1.58 14.30 -8.11
N TYR A 231 -1.50 13.41 -9.10
CA TYR A 231 -0.44 13.46 -10.11
C TYR A 231 -0.52 14.74 -10.97
N LEU A 232 -1.71 15.11 -11.44
CA LEU A 232 -1.89 16.34 -12.21
C LEU A 232 -1.46 17.57 -11.43
N ASN A 233 -1.77 17.64 -10.14
CA ASN A 233 -1.38 18.73 -9.27
C ASN A 233 0.15 18.78 -9.07
N LEU A 234 0.82 17.63 -8.85
CA LEU A 234 2.28 17.54 -8.78
C LEU A 234 2.96 17.98 -10.09
N ILE A 235 2.44 17.55 -11.25
CA ILE A 235 2.94 17.95 -12.57
C ILE A 235 2.79 19.47 -12.77
N ALA A 236 1.64 20.04 -12.36
CA ALA A 236 1.39 21.47 -12.49
C ALA A 236 2.33 22.33 -11.61
N GLN A 237 2.70 21.81 -10.45
CA GLN A 237 3.57 22.50 -9.49
C GLN A 237 5.07 22.32 -9.79
N ALA A 238 5.45 21.40 -10.65
CA ALA A 238 6.85 21.16 -10.98
C ALA A 238 7.48 22.40 -11.64
N GLU A 239 8.60 22.88 -11.10
CA GLU A 239 9.32 24.07 -11.57
C GLU A 239 10.65 23.74 -12.27
N LYS A 240 11.39 22.71 -11.80
CA LYS A 240 12.73 22.38 -12.30
C LYS A 240 12.83 20.97 -12.86
N THR A 241 12.42 19.98 -12.09
CA THR A 241 12.55 18.56 -12.45
C THR A 241 11.27 17.81 -12.14
N LEU A 242 10.92 16.87 -13.01
CA LEU A 242 9.83 15.93 -12.82
C LEU A 242 10.25 14.55 -13.34
N TYR A 243 10.60 13.65 -12.45
CA TYR A 243 11.05 12.29 -12.80
C TYR A 243 10.01 11.28 -12.36
N ILE A 244 9.55 10.46 -13.31
CA ILE A 244 8.50 9.45 -13.09
C ILE A 244 9.07 8.09 -13.49
N THR A 245 9.03 7.15 -12.57
CA THR A 245 9.41 5.76 -12.82
C THR A 245 8.19 4.88 -12.64
N THR A 246 7.81 4.15 -13.67
CA THR A 246 6.66 3.24 -13.64
C THR A 246 6.88 2.07 -14.59
N PRO A 247 6.48 0.82 -14.23
CA PRO A 247 6.46 -0.29 -15.17
C PRO A 247 5.33 -0.19 -16.20
N TYR A 248 4.32 0.65 -15.94
CA TYR A 248 3.14 0.81 -16.80
C TYR A 248 2.86 2.29 -17.06
N LEU A 249 3.31 2.79 -18.21
CA LEU A 249 3.00 4.16 -18.61
C LEU A 249 1.66 4.20 -19.38
N ILE A 250 0.57 4.00 -18.64
CA ILE A 250 -0.79 4.13 -19.17
C ILE A 250 -1.37 5.41 -18.59
N ILE A 251 -1.32 6.48 -19.36
CA ILE A 251 -1.72 7.83 -18.93
C ILE A 251 -2.92 8.32 -19.74
N THR A 252 -3.73 9.15 -19.10
CA THR A 252 -4.87 9.83 -19.74
C THR A 252 -4.37 10.96 -20.66
N ASP A 253 -5.26 11.47 -21.51
CA ASP A 253 -4.96 12.62 -22.34
C ASP A 253 -4.66 13.88 -21.51
N GLU A 254 -5.31 14.03 -20.36
CA GLU A 254 -5.08 15.10 -19.39
C GLU A 254 -3.65 15.04 -18.86
N MET A 255 -3.19 13.88 -18.36
CA MET A 255 -1.84 13.69 -17.89
C MET A 255 -0.80 13.91 -19.01
N SER A 256 -1.06 13.38 -20.21
CA SER A 256 -0.18 13.57 -21.37
C SER A 256 -0.01 15.05 -21.71
N ARG A 257 -1.11 15.83 -21.70
CA ARG A 257 -1.07 17.28 -21.94
C ARG A 257 -0.33 18.01 -20.82
N ALA A 258 -0.56 17.64 -19.56
CA ALA A 258 0.10 18.24 -18.40
C ALA A 258 1.62 18.03 -18.44
N LEU A 259 2.10 16.82 -18.74
CA LEU A 259 3.52 16.48 -18.89
C LEU A 259 4.17 17.28 -20.02
N ARG A 260 3.53 17.35 -21.20
CA ARG A 260 4.02 18.16 -22.33
C ARG A 260 4.09 19.64 -21.99
N LEU A 261 3.11 20.16 -21.24
CA LEU A 261 3.09 21.55 -20.81
C LEU A 261 4.22 21.82 -19.81
N ALA A 262 4.45 20.93 -18.85
CA ALA A 262 5.56 21.05 -17.91
C ALA A 262 6.92 21.14 -18.66
N ALA A 263 7.16 20.23 -19.62
CA ALA A 263 8.36 20.25 -20.45
C ALA A 263 8.49 21.56 -21.25
N LYS A 264 7.39 22.07 -21.84
CA LYS A 264 7.39 23.34 -22.58
C LYS A 264 7.61 24.56 -21.68
N ARG A 265 7.31 24.46 -20.39
CA ARG A 265 7.65 25.50 -19.39
C ARG A 265 9.12 25.47 -18.98
N GLY A 266 9.90 24.51 -19.45
CA GLY A 266 11.32 24.35 -19.13
C GLY A 266 11.61 23.38 -17.98
N VAL A 267 10.64 22.62 -17.53
CA VAL A 267 10.84 21.55 -16.55
C VAL A 267 11.57 20.36 -17.20
N ASP A 268 12.61 19.84 -16.58
CA ASP A 268 13.28 18.60 -17.02
C ASP A 268 12.37 17.41 -16.66
N VAL A 269 11.61 16.93 -17.65
CA VAL A 269 10.66 15.81 -17.50
C VAL A 269 11.29 14.52 -18.02
N ARG A 270 11.39 13.50 -17.16
CA ARG A 270 11.92 12.18 -17.51
C ARG A 270 11.02 11.06 -17.00
#